data_e723aff86da517224668b7a220c45716
#
_entry.id   e723aff86da517224668b7a220c45716
#
_cell.length_a   1.000
_cell.length_b   1.000
_cell.length_c   1.000
_cell.angle_alpha   90.00
_cell.angle_beta   90.00
_cell.angle_gamma   90.00
#
_symmetry.space_group_name_H-M   'P 1'
#
loop_
_entity.id
_entity.type
_entity.pdbx_description
1 polymer ?
#
loop_
_entity_poly.entity_id
_entity_poly.type
_entity_poly.pdbx_seq_one_letter_code
_entity_poly.pdbx_strand_id
1 'polypeptide(L)'
;MALGMAALLGALWGGLLRLGWQLPALPLPVAAFHGPLMVAGFLGTVIGLERAVALGRPWAYAAPLCTGLGAIALIAGAPGGAGPLLTTAGSAGLVCVFAAILRRQAALSTVVMALGAVVWLAGQILWLAGWPLHHIAFWWAGFLVLTIAGERLELSRLLRVSATSRAAFVAAVAAVLLGLLLTAVAFEAGVRVVGAGLCGLTLWLGRQDIARRTVRQPGLTRFIALCLLSGYVWLGVSGLLAVLAGGVAAGPHYDAMLHALFLGFVFSMIFGHAPIIFPALLGVPVAFRRAFYAHLVLLHLTLALRISGDLASWLPGRQWGGLLNVFALLLFFANTAVGVLRPLPDAAQRTWSAVQRRDR
;
A
#
# COMPACT_ATOMS: atom_id res chain seq x y z
N MET A 1 11.52 -10.51 -3.41
CA MET A 1 10.11 -10.98 -3.50
C MET A 1 9.80 -12.08 -2.48
N ALA A 2 10.53 -13.20 -2.40
CA ALA A 2 10.21 -14.31 -1.47
C ALA A 2 10.08 -13.86 -0.01
N LEU A 3 11.01 -13.04 0.50
CA LEU A 3 10.94 -12.49 1.87
C LEU A 3 9.69 -11.65 2.11
N GLY A 4 9.31 -10.81 1.14
CA GLY A 4 8.06 -10.03 1.23
C GLY A 4 6.81 -10.92 1.22
N MET A 5 6.80 -11.99 0.43
CA MET A 5 5.69 -12.96 0.45
C MET A 5 5.60 -13.71 1.78
N ALA A 6 6.73 -14.10 2.37
CA ALA A 6 6.74 -14.70 3.72
C ALA A 6 6.19 -13.72 4.77
N ALA A 7 6.57 -12.43 4.67
CA ALA A 7 6.02 -11.37 5.54
C ALA A 7 4.50 -11.24 5.38
N LEU A 8 4.00 -11.24 4.14
CA LEU A 8 2.56 -11.19 3.88
C LEU A 8 1.83 -12.38 4.49
N LEU A 9 2.30 -13.61 4.27
CA LEU A 9 1.65 -14.82 4.80
C LEU A 9 1.66 -14.81 6.34
N GLY A 10 2.78 -14.42 6.96
CA GLY A 10 2.86 -14.23 8.41
C GLY A 10 1.90 -13.15 8.92
N ALA A 11 1.78 -12.04 8.18
CA ALA A 11 0.84 -10.97 8.51
C ALA A 11 -0.63 -11.42 8.41
N LEU A 12 -1.00 -12.15 7.35
CA LEU A 12 -2.36 -12.68 7.18
C LEU A 12 -2.72 -13.65 8.32
N TRP A 13 -1.81 -14.56 8.64
CA TRP A 13 -1.98 -15.48 9.78
C TRP A 13 -2.16 -14.73 11.09
N GLY A 14 -1.28 -13.77 11.38
CA GLY A 14 -1.36 -12.91 12.56
C GLY A 14 -2.65 -12.10 12.63
N GLY A 15 -3.12 -11.60 11.49
CA GLY A 15 -4.40 -10.89 11.38
C GLY A 15 -5.61 -11.75 11.73
N LEU A 16 -5.64 -13.02 11.28
CA LEU A 16 -6.72 -13.97 11.62
C LEU A 16 -6.71 -14.32 13.10
N LEU A 17 -5.53 -14.52 13.71
CA LEU A 17 -5.41 -14.74 15.16
C LEU A 17 -5.96 -13.54 15.95
N ARG A 18 -5.67 -12.31 15.52
CA ARG A 18 -6.21 -11.09 16.15
C ARG A 18 -7.73 -10.95 16.03
N LEU A 19 -8.33 -11.53 15.00
CA LEU A 19 -9.78 -11.61 14.83
C LEU A 19 -10.44 -12.71 15.66
N GLY A 20 -9.65 -13.51 16.41
CA GLY A 20 -10.15 -14.58 17.27
C GLY A 20 -10.40 -15.91 16.57
N TRP A 21 -9.88 -16.09 15.34
CA TRP A 21 -9.94 -17.39 14.68
C TRP A 21 -9.04 -18.40 15.40
N GLN A 22 -9.57 -19.61 15.66
CA GLN A 22 -8.85 -20.72 16.29
C GLN A 22 -7.94 -21.38 15.24
N LEU A 23 -6.77 -20.80 15.04
CA LEU A 23 -5.74 -21.34 14.17
C LEU A 23 -4.65 -22.02 15.01
N PRO A 24 -3.92 -23.01 14.46
CA PRO A 24 -2.78 -23.59 15.15
C PRO A 24 -1.83 -22.50 15.66
N ALA A 25 -1.54 -22.53 16.96
CA ALA A 25 -0.61 -21.59 17.56
C ALA A 25 0.79 -21.84 16.98
N LEU A 26 1.29 -20.92 16.18
CA LEU A 26 2.69 -20.90 15.85
C LEU A 26 3.44 -20.36 17.07
N PRO A 27 4.60 -20.91 17.44
CA PRO A 27 5.43 -20.40 18.54
C PRO A 27 6.10 -19.07 18.16
N LEU A 28 5.38 -18.22 17.42
CA LEU A 28 5.88 -17.03 16.75
C LEU A 28 4.96 -15.85 17.10
N PRO A 29 5.52 -14.64 17.33
CA PRO A 29 4.75 -13.47 17.75
C PRO A 29 4.00 -12.77 16.59
N VAL A 30 3.59 -13.50 15.56
CA VAL A 30 3.03 -12.94 14.31
C VAL A 30 1.75 -12.11 14.54
N ALA A 31 0.94 -12.46 15.55
CA ALA A 31 -0.25 -11.68 15.88
C ALA A 31 0.10 -10.26 16.35
N ALA A 32 1.15 -10.12 17.18
CA ALA A 32 1.62 -8.82 17.65
C ALA A 32 2.21 -7.99 16.49
N PHE A 33 2.83 -8.65 15.53
CA PHE A 33 3.51 -7.99 14.40
C PHE A 33 2.72 -7.99 13.09
N HIS A 34 1.40 -8.22 13.11
CA HIS A 34 0.56 -8.14 11.91
C HIS A 34 0.80 -6.86 11.11
N GLY A 35 0.69 -5.68 11.73
CA GLY A 35 0.91 -4.39 11.08
C GLY A 35 2.34 -4.20 10.54
N PRO A 36 3.38 -4.39 11.38
CA PRO A 36 4.77 -4.36 10.94
C PRO A 36 5.09 -5.29 9.78
N LEU A 37 4.61 -6.53 9.82
CA LEU A 37 4.82 -7.51 8.75
C LEU A 37 4.12 -7.09 7.46
N MET A 38 2.90 -6.55 7.56
CA MET A 38 2.15 -6.09 6.39
C MET A 38 2.81 -4.88 5.75
N VAL A 39 3.12 -3.84 6.53
CA VAL A 39 3.58 -2.56 5.97
C VAL A 39 5.10 -2.56 5.77
N ALA A 40 5.90 -2.77 6.81
CA ALA A 40 7.35 -2.73 6.66
C ALA A 40 7.87 -3.97 5.94
N GLY A 41 7.39 -5.16 6.32
CA GLY A 41 7.84 -6.43 5.76
C GLY A 41 7.42 -6.63 4.31
N PHE A 42 6.12 -6.60 4.02
CA PHE A 42 5.61 -6.87 2.67
C PHE A 42 5.67 -5.61 1.78
N LEU A 43 4.91 -4.55 2.11
CA LEU A 43 4.78 -3.38 1.25
C LEU A 43 6.11 -2.64 1.10
N GLY A 44 6.87 -2.47 2.19
CA GLY A 44 8.19 -1.84 2.15
C GLY A 44 9.19 -2.60 1.30
N THR A 45 9.16 -3.95 1.34
CA THR A 45 10.01 -4.78 0.47
C THR A 45 9.60 -4.64 -1.00
N VAL A 46 8.31 -4.66 -1.32
CA VAL A 46 7.82 -4.56 -2.70
C VAL A 46 8.12 -3.18 -3.29
N ILE A 47 7.79 -2.10 -2.58
CA ILE A 47 8.05 -0.72 -3.03
C ILE A 47 9.56 -0.48 -3.15
N GLY A 48 10.34 -0.93 -2.15
CA GLY A 48 11.80 -0.82 -2.19
C GLY A 48 12.41 -1.54 -3.39
N LEU A 49 11.91 -2.74 -3.71
CA LEU A 49 12.36 -3.51 -4.87
C LEU A 49 12.00 -2.80 -6.19
N GLU A 50 10.78 -2.30 -6.31
CA GLU A 50 10.33 -1.55 -7.48
C GLU A 50 11.21 -0.32 -7.74
N ARG A 51 11.49 0.47 -6.69
CA ARG A 51 12.35 1.66 -6.80
C ARG A 51 13.82 1.29 -7.07
N ALA A 52 14.32 0.18 -6.54
CA ALA A 52 15.67 -0.31 -6.83
C ALA A 52 15.82 -0.71 -8.31
N VAL A 53 14.83 -1.41 -8.86
CA VAL A 53 14.77 -1.77 -10.28
C VAL A 53 14.70 -0.50 -11.15
N ALA A 54 13.82 0.45 -10.82
CA ALA A 54 13.69 1.71 -11.54
C ALA A 54 14.97 2.56 -11.52
N LEU A 55 15.73 2.54 -10.41
CA LEU A 55 17.02 3.26 -10.30
C LEU A 55 18.14 2.56 -11.07
N GLY A 56 18.10 1.22 -11.22
CA GLY A 56 19.06 0.42 -11.95
C GLY A 56 20.46 0.42 -11.30
N ARG A 57 20.57 0.51 -9.97
CA ARG A 57 21.84 0.51 -9.25
C ARG A 57 21.92 -0.63 -8.23
N PRO A 58 22.99 -1.45 -8.20
CA PRO A 58 23.11 -2.61 -7.30
C PRO A 58 22.91 -2.26 -5.81
N TRP A 59 23.46 -1.14 -5.35
CA TRP A 59 23.33 -0.73 -3.94
C TRP A 59 21.87 -0.49 -3.49
N ALA A 60 20.98 -0.11 -4.44
CA ALA A 60 19.58 0.17 -4.13
C ALA A 60 18.82 -1.07 -3.63
N TYR A 61 19.27 -2.27 -4.00
CA TYR A 61 18.67 -3.53 -3.55
C TYR A 61 18.93 -3.82 -2.06
N ALA A 62 19.85 -3.10 -1.41
CA ALA A 62 20.04 -3.20 0.04
C ALA A 62 18.77 -2.79 0.81
N ALA A 63 18.01 -1.80 0.32
CA ALA A 63 16.78 -1.35 0.97
C ALA A 63 15.73 -2.48 1.08
N PRO A 64 15.24 -3.11 0.00
CA PRO A 64 14.27 -4.20 0.10
C PRO A 64 14.86 -5.47 0.73
N LEU A 65 16.17 -5.70 0.67
CA LEU A 65 16.79 -6.81 1.38
C LEU A 65 16.72 -6.62 2.89
N CYS A 66 17.08 -5.45 3.41
CA CYS A 66 17.01 -5.14 4.83
C CYS A 66 15.55 -5.22 5.36
N THR A 67 14.57 -4.69 4.63
CA THR A 67 13.17 -4.79 5.04
C THR A 67 12.67 -6.23 5.06
N GLY A 68 13.02 -7.01 4.04
CA GLY A 68 12.65 -8.42 3.97
C GLY A 68 13.29 -9.28 5.07
N LEU A 69 14.60 -9.07 5.35
CA LEU A 69 15.28 -9.74 6.45
C LEU A 69 14.74 -9.31 7.81
N GLY A 70 14.39 -8.02 7.97
CA GLY A 70 13.74 -7.50 9.16
C GLY A 70 12.40 -8.17 9.42
N ALA A 71 11.61 -8.42 8.38
CA ALA A 71 10.35 -9.18 8.49
C ALA A 71 10.58 -10.63 8.94
N ILE A 72 11.60 -11.31 8.39
CA ILE A 72 11.95 -12.67 8.84
C ILE A 72 12.40 -12.66 10.30
N ALA A 73 13.18 -11.66 10.72
CA ALA A 73 13.61 -11.51 12.12
C ALA A 73 12.39 -11.29 13.06
N LEU A 74 11.38 -10.53 12.62
CA LEU A 74 10.10 -10.37 13.36
C LEU A 74 9.34 -11.69 13.46
N ILE A 75 9.22 -12.43 12.36
CA ILE A 75 8.53 -13.74 12.35
C ILE A 75 9.26 -14.71 13.28
N ALA A 76 10.59 -14.76 13.21
CA ALA A 76 11.41 -15.66 14.02
C ALA A 76 11.50 -15.25 15.49
N GLY A 77 10.95 -14.10 15.88
CA GLY A 77 11.07 -13.58 17.26
C GLY A 77 12.51 -13.26 17.66
N ALA A 78 13.35 -12.81 16.71
CA ALA A 78 14.74 -12.51 16.95
C ALA A 78 14.91 -11.44 18.07
N PRO A 79 15.83 -11.68 19.03
CA PRO A 79 16.01 -10.79 20.17
C PRO A 79 16.69 -9.46 19.78
N GLY A 80 16.76 -8.52 20.74
CA GLY A 80 17.55 -7.28 20.59
C GLY A 80 17.00 -6.26 19.58
N GLY A 81 15.72 -6.36 19.21
CA GLY A 81 15.13 -5.41 18.27
C GLY A 81 15.64 -5.54 16.82
N ALA A 82 16.21 -6.69 16.45
CA ALA A 82 16.78 -6.94 15.12
C ALA A 82 15.78 -6.66 13.98
N GLY A 83 14.51 -7.05 14.14
CA GLY A 83 13.45 -6.79 13.17
C GLY A 83 13.24 -5.28 12.92
N PRO A 84 12.90 -4.49 13.94
CA PRO A 84 12.78 -3.04 13.82
C PRO A 84 14.04 -2.35 13.30
N LEU A 85 15.24 -2.74 13.74
CA LEU A 85 16.50 -2.18 13.25
C LEU A 85 16.69 -2.40 11.75
N LEU A 86 16.49 -3.63 11.27
CA LEU A 86 16.63 -3.97 9.86
C LEU A 86 15.59 -3.25 8.99
N THR A 87 14.32 -3.18 9.44
CA THR A 87 13.28 -2.46 8.69
C THR A 87 13.56 -0.96 8.66
N THR A 88 14.13 -0.39 9.72
CA THR A 88 14.58 1.01 9.76
C THR A 88 15.74 1.25 8.79
N ALA A 89 16.73 0.36 8.78
CA ALA A 89 17.82 0.43 7.80
C ALA A 89 17.32 0.36 6.35
N GLY A 90 16.33 -0.50 6.09
CA GLY A 90 15.68 -0.58 4.79
C GLY A 90 14.92 0.70 4.40
N SER A 91 14.20 1.33 5.35
CA SER A 91 13.52 2.61 5.11
C SER A 91 14.52 3.75 4.86
N ALA A 92 15.64 3.81 5.58
CA ALA A 92 16.72 4.74 5.30
C ALA A 92 17.33 4.52 3.91
N GLY A 93 17.52 3.25 3.52
CA GLY A 93 17.93 2.89 2.16
C GLY A 93 16.96 3.41 1.10
N LEU A 94 15.64 3.33 1.33
CA LEU A 94 14.65 3.87 0.40
C LEU A 94 14.74 5.41 0.28
N VAL A 95 15.00 6.11 1.37
CA VAL A 95 15.25 7.56 1.34
C VAL A 95 16.48 7.88 0.47
N CYS A 96 17.57 7.10 0.61
CA CYS A 96 18.76 7.25 -0.25
C CYS A 96 18.43 6.98 -1.74
N VAL A 97 17.59 5.98 -2.03
CA VAL A 97 17.13 5.70 -3.40
C VAL A 97 16.38 6.90 -3.96
N PHE A 98 15.41 7.48 -3.22
CA PHE A 98 14.68 8.66 -3.68
C PHE A 98 15.58 9.89 -3.79
N ALA A 99 16.56 10.08 -2.92
CA ALA A 99 17.55 11.15 -3.04
C ALA A 99 18.35 11.03 -4.36
N ALA A 100 18.72 9.81 -4.76
CA ALA A 100 19.38 9.57 -6.05
C ALA A 100 18.45 9.82 -7.26
N ILE A 101 17.16 9.45 -7.15
CA ILE A 101 16.16 9.71 -8.18
C ILE A 101 15.93 11.22 -8.34
N LEU A 102 15.78 11.97 -7.23
CA LEU A 102 15.58 13.42 -7.23
C LEU A 102 16.73 14.17 -7.87
N ARG A 103 17.98 13.71 -7.70
CA ARG A 103 19.15 14.30 -8.37
C ARG A 103 19.10 14.16 -9.90
N ARG A 104 18.37 13.15 -10.42
CA ARG A 104 18.19 12.91 -11.85
C ARG A 104 16.97 13.65 -12.40
N GLN A 105 15.88 13.65 -11.63
CA GLN A 105 14.60 14.20 -12.03
C GLN A 105 13.87 14.82 -10.84
N ALA A 106 14.02 16.11 -10.64
CA ALA A 106 13.32 16.86 -9.59
C ALA A 106 11.91 17.27 -10.08
N ALA A 107 10.96 16.35 -9.98
CA ALA A 107 9.55 16.62 -10.27
C ALA A 107 8.73 16.64 -8.99
N LEU A 108 7.61 17.38 -8.94
CA LEU A 108 6.72 17.42 -7.78
C LEU A 108 6.24 16.03 -7.37
N SER A 109 5.93 15.16 -8.33
CA SER A 109 5.58 13.76 -8.10
C SER A 109 6.68 13.00 -7.35
N THR A 110 7.93 13.14 -7.80
CA THR A 110 9.09 12.51 -7.16
C THR A 110 9.35 13.08 -5.76
N VAL A 111 9.16 14.39 -5.56
CA VAL A 111 9.26 15.02 -4.23
C VAL A 111 8.23 14.44 -3.27
N VAL A 112 6.97 14.29 -3.70
CA VAL A 112 5.91 13.73 -2.84
C VAL A 112 6.21 12.27 -2.48
N MET A 113 6.69 11.45 -3.42
CA MET A 113 7.11 10.07 -3.13
C MET A 113 8.30 10.02 -2.17
N ALA A 114 9.28 10.91 -2.34
CA ALA A 114 10.42 11.03 -1.43
C ALA A 114 10.00 11.44 -0.01
N LEU A 115 9.05 12.38 0.12
CA LEU A 115 8.43 12.72 1.41
C LEU A 115 7.74 11.50 2.03
N GLY A 116 7.09 10.66 1.23
CA GLY A 116 6.55 9.37 1.70
C GLY A 116 7.63 8.48 2.31
N ALA A 117 8.78 8.34 1.66
CA ALA A 117 9.90 7.56 2.19
C ALA A 117 10.48 8.16 3.51
N VAL A 118 10.56 9.50 3.61
CA VAL A 118 10.98 10.19 4.83
C VAL A 118 9.97 9.95 5.96
N VAL A 119 8.67 10.04 5.67
CA VAL A 119 7.59 9.74 6.62
C VAL A 119 7.69 8.29 7.13
N TRP A 120 7.99 7.35 6.23
CA TRP A 120 8.21 5.96 6.64
C TRP A 120 9.41 5.81 7.56
N LEU A 121 10.54 6.40 7.22
CA LEU A 121 11.74 6.39 8.07
C LEU A 121 11.44 7.00 9.45
N ALA A 122 10.73 8.13 9.50
CA ALA A 122 10.32 8.75 10.76
C ALA A 122 9.47 7.79 11.60
N GLY A 123 8.46 7.13 11.00
CA GLY A 123 7.66 6.11 11.68
C GLY A 123 8.50 4.93 12.20
N GLN A 124 9.51 4.49 11.46
CA GLN A 124 10.42 3.43 11.91
C GLN A 124 11.30 3.87 13.08
N ILE A 125 11.78 5.12 13.07
CA ILE A 125 12.56 5.69 14.17
C ILE A 125 11.68 5.80 15.42
N LEU A 126 10.44 6.27 15.31
CA LEU A 126 9.48 6.31 16.42
C LEU A 126 9.23 4.91 16.99
N TRP A 127 9.14 3.88 16.12
CA TRP A 127 9.01 2.50 16.56
C TRP A 127 10.23 2.02 17.34
N LEU A 128 11.44 2.30 16.88
CA LEU A 128 12.68 2.01 17.61
C LEU A 128 12.75 2.75 18.94
N ALA A 129 12.21 3.97 19.01
CA ALA A 129 12.10 4.75 20.24
C ALA A 129 11.01 4.25 21.20
N GLY A 130 10.33 3.13 20.88
CA GLY A 130 9.34 2.50 21.76
C GLY A 130 7.93 3.10 21.67
N TRP A 131 7.63 3.90 20.66
CA TRP A 131 6.28 4.44 20.48
C TRP A 131 5.29 3.34 20.19
N PRO A 132 4.03 3.46 20.67
CA PRO A 132 3.02 2.44 20.47
C PRO A 132 2.59 2.34 18.99
N LEU A 133 2.32 1.11 18.53
CA LEU A 133 2.01 0.82 17.11
C LEU A 133 0.80 1.61 16.59
N HIS A 134 -0.14 2.00 17.43
CA HIS A 134 -1.30 2.79 16.99
C HIS A 134 -0.93 4.22 16.54
N HIS A 135 0.12 4.82 17.11
CA HIS A 135 0.67 6.08 16.60
C HIS A 135 1.42 5.86 15.27
N ILE A 136 2.24 4.83 15.23
CA ILE A 136 3.13 4.53 14.10
C ILE A 136 2.35 4.15 12.84
N ALA A 137 1.20 3.50 12.99
CA ALA A 137 0.36 3.06 11.88
C ALA A 137 -0.03 4.22 10.95
N PHE A 138 -0.23 5.44 11.47
CA PHE A 138 -0.53 6.62 10.67
C PHE A 138 0.67 7.10 9.86
N TRP A 139 1.88 7.01 10.40
CA TRP A 139 3.11 7.32 9.66
C TRP A 139 3.33 6.34 8.52
N TRP A 140 3.09 5.06 8.76
CA TRP A 140 3.14 4.03 7.72
C TRP A 140 2.04 4.21 6.67
N ALA A 141 0.84 4.60 7.08
CA ALA A 141 -0.23 4.97 6.16
C ALA A 141 0.16 6.18 5.30
N GLY A 142 0.75 7.21 5.91
CA GLY A 142 1.26 8.38 5.21
C GLY A 142 2.30 8.04 4.15
N PHE A 143 3.24 7.14 4.45
CA PHE A 143 4.19 6.63 3.47
C PHE A 143 3.50 6.09 2.21
N LEU A 144 2.54 5.19 2.39
CA LEU A 144 1.87 4.53 1.26
C LEU A 144 0.99 5.52 0.48
N VAL A 145 0.24 6.37 1.19
CA VAL A 145 -0.61 7.38 0.57
C VAL A 145 0.21 8.37 -0.25
N LEU A 146 1.31 8.89 0.30
CA LEU A 146 2.17 9.85 -0.42
C LEU A 146 2.89 9.19 -1.61
N THR A 147 3.33 7.94 -1.48
CA THR A 147 3.91 7.18 -2.59
C THR A 147 2.90 7.05 -3.73
N ILE A 148 1.71 6.55 -3.44
CA ILE A 148 0.65 6.36 -4.44
C ILE A 148 0.19 7.71 -5.03
N ALA A 149 -0.05 8.72 -4.19
CA ALA A 149 -0.46 10.05 -4.65
C ALA A 149 0.59 10.69 -5.58
N GLY A 150 1.89 10.53 -5.29
CA GLY A 150 2.96 10.97 -6.15
C GLY A 150 2.97 10.27 -7.50
N GLU A 151 2.80 8.94 -7.53
CA GLU A 151 2.70 8.17 -8.78
C GLU A 151 1.47 8.59 -9.61
N ARG A 152 0.34 8.81 -8.97
CA ARG A 152 -0.89 9.27 -9.67
C ARG A 152 -0.72 10.69 -10.22
N LEU A 153 -0.03 11.58 -9.49
CA LEU A 153 0.31 12.91 -9.98
C LEU A 153 1.20 12.83 -11.21
N GLU A 154 2.17 11.92 -11.24
CA GLU A 154 3.05 11.74 -12.41
C GLU A 154 2.27 11.35 -13.65
N LEU A 155 1.36 10.38 -13.53
CA LEU A 155 0.52 9.93 -14.65
C LEU A 155 -0.52 10.97 -15.08
N SER A 156 -0.92 11.88 -14.18
CA SER A 156 -1.85 12.97 -14.49
C SER A 156 -1.23 14.07 -15.38
N ARG A 157 0.09 14.09 -15.60
CA ARG A 157 0.76 15.03 -16.52
C ARG A 157 0.16 15.01 -17.93
N LEU A 158 -0.40 13.87 -18.35
CA LEU A 158 -1.08 13.73 -19.63
C LEU A 158 -2.37 14.57 -19.72
N LEU A 159 -2.90 15.06 -18.60
CA LEU A 159 -4.17 15.80 -18.52
C LEU A 159 -4.05 17.32 -18.37
N ARG A 160 -2.85 17.89 -18.43
CA ARG A 160 -2.58 19.33 -18.24
C ARG A 160 -3.26 19.88 -16.97
N VAL A 161 -2.81 19.40 -15.80
CA VAL A 161 -3.32 19.85 -14.49
C VAL A 161 -3.14 21.37 -14.32
N SER A 162 -4.21 22.11 -14.03
CA SER A 162 -4.17 23.55 -13.78
C SER A 162 -3.36 23.93 -12.54
N ALA A 163 -2.88 25.17 -12.45
CA ALA A 163 -2.16 25.66 -11.28
C ALA A 163 -2.98 25.55 -10.01
N THR A 164 -4.28 25.88 -10.06
CA THR A 164 -5.21 25.76 -8.93
C THR A 164 -5.37 24.30 -8.48
N SER A 165 -5.52 23.36 -9.43
CA SER A 165 -5.63 21.94 -9.10
C SER A 165 -4.33 21.41 -8.48
N ARG A 166 -3.16 21.88 -8.96
CA ARG A 166 -1.86 21.53 -8.36
C ARG A 166 -1.75 22.08 -6.95
N ALA A 167 -2.17 23.32 -6.72
CA ALA A 167 -2.20 23.90 -5.38
C ALA A 167 -3.10 23.12 -4.42
N ALA A 168 -4.28 22.70 -4.86
CA ALA A 168 -5.19 21.87 -4.08
C ALA A 168 -4.55 20.50 -3.71
N PHE A 169 -3.82 19.87 -4.64
CA PHE A 169 -3.06 18.65 -4.36
C PHE A 169 -1.98 18.88 -3.29
N VAL A 170 -1.19 19.94 -3.46
CA VAL A 170 -0.13 20.29 -2.50
C VAL A 170 -0.72 20.60 -1.13
N ALA A 171 -1.85 21.32 -1.06
CA ALA A 171 -2.53 21.60 0.20
C ALA A 171 -3.02 20.31 0.90
N ALA A 172 -3.56 19.34 0.15
CA ALA A 172 -3.98 18.06 0.71
C ALA A 172 -2.78 17.24 1.21
N VAL A 173 -1.67 17.19 0.47
CA VAL A 173 -0.40 16.58 0.91
C VAL A 173 0.14 17.28 2.17
N ALA A 174 0.14 18.60 2.20
CA ALA A 174 0.58 19.38 3.35
C ALA A 174 -0.28 19.11 4.58
N ALA A 175 -1.61 18.96 4.42
CA ALA A 175 -2.50 18.57 5.51
C ALA A 175 -2.17 17.18 6.06
N VAL A 176 -1.87 16.19 5.20
CA VAL A 176 -1.42 14.86 5.66
C VAL A 176 -0.13 14.99 6.47
N LEU A 177 0.88 15.70 5.96
CA LEU A 177 2.18 15.85 6.63
C LEU A 177 2.05 16.61 7.96
N LEU A 178 1.30 17.71 7.99
CA LEU A 178 1.04 18.49 9.19
C LEU A 178 0.29 17.64 10.23
N GLY A 179 -0.72 16.89 9.79
CA GLY A 179 -1.47 15.98 10.65
C GLY A 179 -0.56 14.92 11.27
N LEU A 180 0.35 14.30 10.49
CA LEU A 180 1.32 13.34 11.01
C LEU A 180 2.24 13.96 12.07
N LEU A 181 2.79 15.15 11.82
CA LEU A 181 3.60 15.86 12.80
C LEU A 181 2.79 16.17 14.07
N LEU A 182 1.54 16.58 13.90
CA LEU A 182 0.66 16.89 15.01
C LEU A 182 0.30 15.64 15.84
N THR A 183 0.30 14.42 15.25
CA THR A 183 0.10 13.18 16.03
C THR A 183 1.15 12.98 17.11
N ALA A 184 2.32 13.59 17.01
CA ALA A 184 3.38 13.46 18.00
C ALA A 184 3.10 14.28 19.29
N VAL A 185 2.29 15.33 19.22
CA VAL A 185 2.01 16.24 20.36
C VAL A 185 0.54 16.27 20.75
N ALA A 186 -0.37 16.04 19.79
CA ALA A 186 -1.82 16.05 19.96
C ALA A 186 -2.44 14.98 19.06
N PHE A 187 -2.38 13.73 19.51
CA PHE A 187 -2.70 12.54 18.68
C PHE A 187 -4.09 12.63 18.04
N GLU A 188 -5.11 12.95 18.82
CA GLU A 188 -6.50 13.04 18.32
C GLU A 188 -6.65 14.12 17.23
N ALA A 189 -6.15 15.32 17.48
CA ALA A 189 -6.20 16.41 16.51
C ALA A 189 -5.37 16.09 15.26
N GLY A 190 -4.19 15.48 15.44
CA GLY A 190 -3.33 15.04 14.35
C GLY A 190 -4.03 14.06 13.43
N VAL A 191 -4.69 13.03 13.97
CA VAL A 191 -5.44 12.05 13.17
C VAL A 191 -6.59 12.70 12.40
N ARG A 192 -7.32 13.67 13.00
CA ARG A 192 -8.37 14.42 12.30
C ARG A 192 -7.81 15.22 11.11
N VAL A 193 -6.67 15.86 11.30
CA VAL A 193 -6.00 16.64 10.23
C VAL A 193 -5.49 15.70 9.13
N VAL A 194 -4.90 14.53 9.48
CA VAL A 194 -4.58 13.48 8.49
C VAL A 194 -5.85 13.11 7.71
N GLY A 195 -6.95 12.83 8.41
CA GLY A 195 -8.23 12.48 7.79
C GLY A 195 -8.72 13.53 6.79
N ALA A 196 -8.64 14.82 7.15
CA ALA A 196 -9.00 15.92 6.25
C ALA A 196 -8.09 15.93 4.99
N GLY A 197 -6.79 15.70 5.16
CA GLY A 197 -5.85 15.55 4.05
C GLY A 197 -6.19 14.37 3.14
N LEU A 198 -6.56 13.20 3.70
CA LEU A 198 -7.01 12.03 2.94
C LEU A 198 -8.28 12.31 2.14
N CYS A 199 -9.26 13.00 2.73
CA CYS A 199 -10.47 13.46 2.02
C CYS A 199 -10.12 14.41 0.88
N GLY A 200 -9.20 15.36 1.10
CA GLY A 200 -8.69 16.25 0.06
C GLY A 200 -8.04 15.51 -1.10
N LEU A 201 -7.16 14.52 -0.79
CA LEU A 201 -6.55 13.66 -1.81
C LEU A 201 -7.59 12.82 -2.56
N THR A 202 -8.59 12.29 -1.86
CA THR A 202 -9.70 11.53 -2.47
C THR A 202 -10.43 12.37 -3.51
N LEU A 203 -10.80 13.59 -3.16
CA LEU A 203 -11.50 14.51 -4.06
C LEU A 203 -10.62 14.88 -5.25
N TRP A 204 -9.33 15.13 -5.02
CA TRP A 204 -8.39 15.45 -6.07
C TRP A 204 -8.19 14.28 -7.03
N LEU A 205 -7.85 13.09 -6.52
CA LEU A 205 -7.66 11.87 -7.31
C LEU A 205 -8.92 11.51 -8.07
N GLY A 206 -10.07 11.52 -7.41
CA GLY A 206 -11.35 11.27 -8.03
C GLY A 206 -11.71 12.23 -9.17
N ARG A 207 -11.17 13.46 -9.19
CA ARG A 207 -11.42 14.45 -10.26
C ARG A 207 -10.35 14.47 -11.33
N GLN A 208 -9.07 14.30 -10.98
CA GLN A 208 -7.93 14.56 -11.86
C GLN A 208 -7.29 13.30 -12.43
N ASP A 209 -7.56 12.11 -11.86
CA ASP A 209 -6.93 10.89 -12.35
C ASP A 209 -7.49 10.47 -13.72
N ILE A 210 -6.59 9.98 -14.57
CA ILE A 210 -6.91 9.47 -15.91
C ILE A 210 -7.86 8.26 -15.86
N ALA A 211 -7.93 7.56 -14.72
CA ALA A 211 -8.81 6.40 -14.51
C ALA A 211 -10.27 6.70 -14.85
N ARG A 212 -10.75 7.93 -14.63
CA ARG A 212 -12.11 8.36 -15.02
C ARG A 212 -12.40 8.23 -16.51
N ARG A 213 -11.37 8.37 -17.34
CA ARG A 213 -11.47 8.23 -18.81
C ARG A 213 -11.21 6.79 -19.22
N THR A 214 -10.19 6.18 -18.63
CA THR A 214 -9.74 4.84 -19.01
C THR A 214 -10.70 3.74 -18.55
N VAL A 215 -11.59 4.00 -17.58
CA VAL A 215 -12.66 3.05 -17.17
C VAL A 215 -13.63 2.68 -18.32
N ARG A 216 -13.71 3.52 -19.35
CA ARG A 216 -14.52 3.26 -20.55
C ARG A 216 -13.80 2.40 -21.59
N GLN A 217 -12.49 2.19 -21.43
CA GLN A 217 -11.68 1.34 -22.32
C GLN A 217 -11.91 -0.13 -21.97
N PRO A 218 -11.79 -1.06 -22.94
CA PRO A 218 -11.93 -2.50 -22.67
C PRO A 218 -10.69 -3.10 -22.00
N GLY A 219 -10.83 -4.33 -21.52
CA GLY A 219 -9.72 -5.19 -21.11
C GLY A 219 -9.02 -4.74 -19.83
N LEU A 220 -7.69 -4.90 -19.82
CA LEU A 220 -6.83 -4.59 -18.68
C LEU A 220 -6.93 -3.12 -18.24
N THR A 221 -6.99 -2.20 -19.19
CA THR A 221 -7.10 -0.78 -18.92
C THR A 221 -8.34 -0.43 -18.08
N ARG A 222 -9.47 -1.04 -18.41
CA ARG A 222 -10.70 -0.91 -17.60
C ARG A 222 -10.56 -1.49 -16.21
N PHE A 223 -9.95 -2.68 -16.11
CA PHE A 223 -9.72 -3.33 -14.82
C PHE A 223 -8.87 -2.43 -13.90
N ILE A 224 -7.74 -1.92 -14.41
CA ILE A 224 -6.88 -0.99 -13.67
C ILE A 224 -7.68 0.23 -13.20
N ALA A 225 -8.44 0.85 -14.10
CA ALA A 225 -9.23 2.03 -13.76
C ALA A 225 -10.28 1.75 -12.67
N LEU A 226 -10.93 0.58 -12.69
CA LEU A 226 -11.88 0.18 -11.65
C LEU A 226 -11.18 -0.03 -10.30
N CYS A 227 -10.00 -0.67 -10.28
CA CYS A 227 -9.21 -0.80 -9.06
C CYS A 227 -8.87 0.57 -8.47
N LEU A 228 -8.43 1.52 -9.30
CA LEU A 228 -8.07 2.87 -8.84
C LEU A 228 -9.29 3.62 -8.28
N LEU A 229 -10.37 3.68 -9.05
CA LEU A 229 -11.58 4.44 -8.66
C LEU A 229 -12.24 3.87 -7.40
N SER A 230 -12.34 2.55 -7.27
CA SER A 230 -12.86 1.91 -6.05
C SER A 230 -11.92 2.12 -4.85
N GLY A 231 -10.61 2.11 -5.07
CA GLY A 231 -9.63 2.45 -4.06
C GLY A 231 -9.78 3.87 -3.53
N TYR A 232 -10.08 4.86 -4.41
CA TYR A 232 -10.31 6.25 -3.97
C TYR A 232 -11.54 6.38 -3.08
N VAL A 233 -12.59 5.59 -3.31
CA VAL A 233 -13.75 5.55 -2.40
C VAL A 233 -13.31 5.14 -1.00
N TRP A 234 -12.48 4.09 -0.87
CA TRP A 234 -12.00 3.62 0.42
C TRP A 234 -11.02 4.58 1.10
N LEU A 235 -10.20 5.31 0.32
CA LEU A 235 -9.39 6.40 0.85
C LEU A 235 -10.28 7.48 1.50
N GLY A 236 -11.39 7.83 0.85
CA GLY A 236 -12.38 8.76 1.40
C GLY A 236 -13.07 8.24 2.65
N VAL A 237 -13.45 6.95 2.67
CA VAL A 237 -14.03 6.31 3.85
C VAL A 237 -13.06 6.36 5.02
N SER A 238 -11.77 5.99 4.80
CA SER A 238 -10.74 6.09 5.83
C SER A 238 -10.55 7.52 6.33
N GLY A 239 -10.47 8.49 5.41
CA GLY A 239 -10.33 9.90 5.75
C GLY A 239 -11.51 10.42 6.58
N LEU A 240 -12.74 10.07 6.19
CA LEU A 240 -13.95 10.45 6.93
C LEU A 240 -13.98 9.84 8.33
N LEU A 241 -13.68 8.54 8.45
CA LEU A 241 -13.58 7.87 9.75
C LEU A 241 -12.51 8.52 10.64
N ALA A 242 -11.36 8.91 10.09
CA ALA A 242 -10.31 9.61 10.82
C ALA A 242 -10.76 11.00 11.32
N VAL A 243 -11.52 11.76 10.52
CA VAL A 243 -12.09 13.04 10.93
C VAL A 243 -13.13 12.85 12.04
N LEU A 244 -13.99 11.86 11.94
CA LEU A 244 -15.08 11.64 12.88
C LEU A 244 -14.61 11.02 14.20
N ALA A 245 -13.84 9.94 14.13
CA ALA A 245 -13.38 9.21 15.30
C ALA A 245 -12.15 9.83 15.98
N GLY A 246 -11.29 10.52 15.22
CA GLY A 246 -10.02 11.05 15.74
C GLY A 246 -9.03 9.97 16.10
N GLY A 247 -8.16 10.27 17.04
CA GLY A 247 -7.05 9.41 17.47
C GLY A 247 -7.46 8.31 18.45
N VAL A 248 -8.14 7.27 17.96
CA VAL A 248 -8.44 6.07 18.75
C VAL A 248 -7.26 5.08 18.71
N ALA A 249 -6.90 4.53 19.86
CA ALA A 249 -5.73 3.64 19.99
C ALA A 249 -6.02 2.19 19.57
N ALA A 250 -7.26 1.75 19.66
CA ALA A 250 -7.70 0.38 19.39
C ALA A 250 -9.23 0.31 19.19
N GLY A 251 -9.72 -0.87 18.87
CA GLY A 251 -11.16 -1.13 18.76
C GLY A 251 -11.69 -1.03 17.33
N PRO A 252 -13.04 -1.13 17.19
CA PRO A 252 -13.67 -1.25 15.87
C PRO A 252 -13.42 -0.04 14.96
N HIS A 253 -13.51 1.18 15.46
CA HIS A 253 -13.27 2.39 14.66
C HIS A 253 -11.83 2.48 14.14
N TYR A 254 -10.84 2.09 14.97
CA TYR A 254 -9.45 2.01 14.57
C TYR A 254 -9.25 0.94 13.48
N ASP A 255 -9.86 -0.24 13.66
CA ASP A 255 -9.82 -1.33 12.68
C ASP A 255 -10.44 -0.90 11.34
N ALA A 256 -11.65 -0.34 11.37
CA ALA A 256 -12.36 0.15 10.17
C ALA A 256 -11.56 1.20 9.41
N MET A 257 -11.01 2.21 10.11
CA MET A 257 -10.24 3.29 9.52
C MET A 257 -8.98 2.78 8.82
N LEU A 258 -8.19 1.94 9.48
CA LEU A 258 -6.95 1.42 8.91
C LEU A 258 -7.20 0.41 7.77
N HIS A 259 -8.20 -0.47 7.90
CA HIS A 259 -8.46 -1.45 6.86
C HIS A 259 -9.17 -0.83 5.63
N ALA A 260 -9.97 0.23 5.80
CA ALA A 260 -10.42 1.04 4.66
C ALA A 260 -9.23 1.59 3.85
N LEU A 261 -8.18 2.06 4.53
CA LEU A 261 -6.97 2.55 3.87
C LEU A 261 -6.13 1.39 3.31
N PHE A 262 -5.70 0.45 4.15
CA PHE A 262 -4.73 -0.56 3.72
C PHE A 262 -5.34 -1.59 2.75
N LEU A 263 -6.51 -2.16 3.06
CA LEU A 263 -7.17 -3.11 2.16
C LEU A 263 -7.92 -2.40 1.03
N GLY A 264 -8.74 -1.42 1.39
CA GLY A 264 -9.61 -0.75 0.44
C GLY A 264 -8.83 0.09 -0.57
N PHE A 265 -7.94 0.96 -0.12
CA PHE A 265 -7.17 1.82 -1.01
C PHE A 265 -5.89 1.14 -1.49
N VAL A 266 -4.96 0.77 -0.58
CA VAL A 266 -3.62 0.32 -1.00
C VAL A 266 -3.67 -0.99 -1.78
N PHE A 267 -4.41 -2.01 -1.32
CA PHE A 267 -4.49 -3.26 -2.09
C PHE A 267 -5.25 -3.10 -3.40
N SER A 268 -6.22 -2.21 -3.50
CA SER A 268 -6.84 -1.89 -4.79
C SER A 268 -5.83 -1.30 -5.78
N MET A 269 -4.91 -0.42 -5.29
CA MET A 269 -3.80 0.07 -6.12
C MET A 269 -2.89 -1.09 -6.55
N ILE A 270 -2.53 -2.00 -5.64
CA ILE A 270 -1.70 -3.17 -5.95
C ILE A 270 -2.38 -4.05 -7.01
N PHE A 271 -3.67 -4.33 -6.87
CA PHE A 271 -4.42 -5.13 -7.85
C PHE A 271 -4.38 -4.51 -9.26
N GLY A 272 -4.53 -3.18 -9.33
CA GLY A 272 -4.46 -2.46 -10.60
C GLY A 272 -3.05 -2.41 -11.19
N HIS A 273 -2.02 -2.29 -10.36
CA HIS A 273 -0.65 -2.10 -10.82
C HIS A 273 0.11 -3.43 -11.05
N ALA A 274 -0.25 -4.50 -10.35
CA ALA A 274 0.44 -5.78 -10.43
C ALA A 274 0.62 -6.32 -11.88
N PRO A 275 -0.39 -6.25 -12.77
CA PRO A 275 -0.23 -6.68 -14.14
C PRO A 275 0.78 -5.87 -14.98
N ILE A 276 1.18 -4.69 -14.48
CA ILE A 276 2.20 -3.83 -15.10
C ILE A 276 3.55 -4.02 -14.40
N ILE A 277 3.54 -4.05 -13.06
CA ILE A 277 4.77 -4.10 -12.25
C ILE A 277 5.42 -5.48 -12.30
N PHE A 278 4.66 -6.57 -12.22
CA PHE A 278 5.24 -7.92 -12.26
C PHE A 278 6.01 -8.21 -13.55
N PRO A 279 5.50 -7.86 -14.76
CA PRO A 279 6.29 -7.94 -15.97
C PRO A 279 7.62 -7.18 -15.89
N ALA A 280 7.61 -5.96 -15.36
CA ALA A 280 8.82 -5.15 -15.22
C ALA A 280 9.83 -5.73 -14.22
N LEU A 281 9.36 -6.36 -13.13
CA LEU A 281 10.20 -6.95 -12.10
C LEU A 281 10.72 -8.35 -12.44
N LEU A 282 9.87 -9.17 -13.07
CA LEU A 282 10.14 -10.60 -13.28
C LEU A 282 10.54 -10.92 -14.73
N GLY A 283 10.41 -9.96 -15.65
CA GLY A 283 10.69 -10.16 -17.07
C GLY A 283 9.69 -11.10 -17.77
N VAL A 284 8.54 -11.39 -17.13
CA VAL A 284 7.50 -12.29 -17.65
C VAL A 284 6.16 -11.57 -17.78
N PRO A 285 5.45 -11.68 -18.90
CA PRO A 285 4.19 -11.00 -19.08
C PRO A 285 3.07 -11.64 -18.24
N VAL A 286 2.10 -10.85 -17.82
CA VAL A 286 0.89 -11.31 -17.13
C VAL A 286 -0.30 -11.21 -18.08
N ALA A 287 -0.87 -12.35 -18.46
CA ALA A 287 -2.06 -12.39 -19.31
C ALA A 287 -3.30 -11.95 -18.51
N PHE A 288 -3.89 -10.81 -18.87
CA PHE A 288 -5.13 -10.33 -18.25
C PHE A 288 -6.31 -11.28 -18.57
N ARG A 289 -7.12 -11.54 -17.54
CA ARG A 289 -8.30 -12.40 -17.62
C ARG A 289 -9.48 -11.78 -16.88
N ARG A 290 -10.71 -12.07 -17.33
CA ARG A 290 -11.93 -11.62 -16.63
C ARG A 290 -12.00 -12.11 -15.17
N ALA A 291 -11.34 -13.24 -14.86
CA ALA A 291 -11.22 -13.74 -13.49
C ALA A 291 -10.56 -12.74 -12.51
N PHE A 292 -9.82 -11.74 -13.01
CA PHE A 292 -9.25 -10.68 -12.17
C PHE A 292 -10.33 -9.83 -11.48
N TYR A 293 -11.50 -9.68 -12.07
CA TYR A 293 -12.61 -9.02 -11.40
C TYR A 293 -13.10 -9.76 -10.15
N ALA A 294 -12.92 -11.09 -10.07
CA ALA A 294 -13.40 -11.87 -8.94
C ALA A 294 -12.71 -11.45 -7.62
N HIS A 295 -11.37 -11.33 -7.61
CA HIS A 295 -10.67 -10.90 -6.40
C HIS A 295 -10.93 -9.43 -6.06
N LEU A 296 -11.14 -8.57 -7.05
CA LEU A 296 -11.49 -7.17 -6.83
C LEU A 296 -12.87 -7.04 -6.17
N VAL A 297 -13.89 -7.70 -6.73
CA VAL A 297 -15.25 -7.68 -6.20
C VAL A 297 -15.29 -8.31 -4.81
N LEU A 298 -14.63 -9.47 -4.64
CA LEU A 298 -14.55 -10.15 -3.35
C LEU A 298 -13.93 -9.23 -2.29
N LEU A 299 -12.80 -8.57 -2.59
CA LEU A 299 -12.15 -7.64 -1.66
C LEU A 299 -13.13 -6.55 -1.19
N HIS A 300 -13.82 -5.89 -2.12
CA HIS A 300 -14.68 -4.77 -1.76
C HIS A 300 -15.93 -5.19 -0.98
N LEU A 301 -16.58 -6.30 -1.36
CA LEU A 301 -17.74 -6.81 -0.64
C LEU A 301 -17.38 -7.27 0.77
N THR A 302 -16.27 -7.99 0.91
CA THR A 302 -15.85 -8.51 2.20
C THR A 302 -15.27 -7.43 3.12
N LEU A 303 -14.63 -6.40 2.55
CA LEU A 303 -14.22 -5.22 3.29
C LEU A 303 -15.42 -4.39 3.75
N ALA A 304 -16.44 -4.22 2.91
CA ALA A 304 -17.69 -3.58 3.31
C ALA A 304 -18.35 -4.34 4.47
N LEU A 305 -18.40 -5.68 4.40
CA LEU A 305 -18.90 -6.52 5.50
C LEU A 305 -18.10 -6.31 6.79
N ARG A 306 -16.75 -6.30 6.69
CA ARG A 306 -15.88 -6.08 7.84
C ARG A 306 -16.12 -4.71 8.50
N ILE A 307 -16.08 -3.65 7.72
CA ILE A 307 -16.25 -2.28 8.22
C ILE A 307 -17.67 -2.07 8.78
N SER A 308 -18.70 -2.63 8.14
CA SER A 308 -20.05 -2.61 8.69
C SER A 308 -20.13 -3.37 10.02
N GLY A 309 -19.44 -4.51 10.13
CA GLY A 309 -19.31 -5.26 11.38
C GLY A 309 -18.63 -4.46 12.49
N ASP A 310 -17.56 -3.73 12.14
CA ASP A 310 -16.85 -2.84 13.06
C ASP A 310 -17.77 -1.69 13.55
N LEU A 311 -18.39 -0.97 12.63
CA LEU A 311 -19.22 0.20 12.96
C LEU A 311 -20.51 -0.16 13.71
N ALA A 312 -21.09 -1.34 13.42
CA ALA A 312 -22.26 -1.86 14.10
C ALA A 312 -21.92 -2.66 15.37
N SER A 313 -20.63 -2.76 15.76
CA SER A 313 -20.16 -3.64 16.86
C SER A 313 -20.61 -5.10 16.69
N TRP A 314 -20.74 -5.55 15.45
CA TRP A 314 -21.18 -6.90 15.08
C TRP A 314 -19.97 -7.81 14.80
N LEU A 315 -19.54 -8.52 15.84
CA LEU A 315 -18.32 -9.35 15.80
C LEU A 315 -18.32 -10.37 14.65
N PRO A 316 -19.40 -11.15 14.39
CA PRO A 316 -19.38 -12.10 13.26
C PRO A 316 -19.11 -11.44 11.91
N GLY A 317 -19.71 -10.29 11.63
CA GLY A 317 -19.46 -9.54 10.39
C GLY A 317 -18.01 -9.12 10.23
N ARG A 318 -17.40 -8.64 11.31
CA ARG A 318 -15.96 -8.31 11.37
C ARG A 318 -15.08 -9.55 11.13
N GLN A 319 -15.36 -10.67 11.79
CA GLN A 319 -14.58 -11.90 11.66
C GLN A 319 -14.66 -12.49 10.26
N TRP A 320 -15.88 -12.71 9.74
CA TRP A 320 -16.07 -13.24 8.40
C TRP A 320 -15.57 -12.30 7.31
N GLY A 321 -15.81 -10.99 7.44
CA GLY A 321 -15.25 -10.00 6.53
C GLY A 321 -13.73 -10.09 6.48
N GLY A 322 -13.06 -10.18 7.64
CA GLY A 322 -11.61 -10.30 7.70
C GLY A 322 -11.08 -11.63 7.13
N LEU A 323 -11.72 -12.77 7.41
CA LEU A 323 -11.35 -14.07 6.82
C LEU A 323 -11.48 -14.02 5.29
N LEU A 324 -12.61 -13.53 4.78
CA LEU A 324 -12.85 -13.44 3.35
C LEU A 324 -11.94 -12.41 2.65
N ASN A 325 -11.47 -11.35 3.36
CA ASN A 325 -10.41 -10.49 2.84
C ASN A 325 -9.11 -11.28 2.60
N VAL A 326 -8.72 -12.20 3.49
CA VAL A 326 -7.58 -13.08 3.26
C VAL A 326 -7.77 -13.91 1.99
N PHE A 327 -8.95 -14.50 1.80
CA PHE A 327 -9.26 -15.24 0.57
C PHE A 327 -9.19 -14.35 -0.68
N ALA A 328 -9.64 -13.10 -0.62
CA ALA A 328 -9.52 -12.15 -1.74
C ALA A 328 -8.06 -11.90 -2.13
N LEU A 329 -7.17 -11.73 -1.14
CA LEU A 329 -5.74 -11.54 -1.37
C LEU A 329 -5.08 -12.79 -1.94
N LEU A 330 -5.39 -13.98 -1.39
CA LEU A 330 -4.87 -15.24 -1.92
C LEU A 330 -5.36 -15.50 -3.34
N LEU A 331 -6.63 -15.20 -3.64
CA LEU A 331 -7.20 -15.31 -4.98
C LEU A 331 -6.52 -14.35 -5.97
N PHE A 332 -6.15 -13.14 -5.54
CA PHE A 332 -5.35 -12.23 -6.36
C PHE A 332 -4.00 -12.84 -6.75
N PHE A 333 -3.26 -13.42 -5.79
CA PHE A 333 -1.97 -14.07 -6.11
C PHE A 333 -2.15 -15.29 -7.00
N ALA A 334 -3.16 -16.11 -6.74
CA ALA A 334 -3.48 -17.27 -7.58
C ALA A 334 -3.83 -16.85 -9.03
N ASN A 335 -4.69 -15.83 -9.19
CA ASN A 335 -5.04 -15.30 -10.51
C ASN A 335 -3.84 -14.71 -11.24
N THR A 336 -2.95 -14.03 -10.52
CA THR A 336 -1.72 -13.46 -11.09
C THR A 336 -0.75 -14.55 -11.52
N ALA A 337 -0.53 -15.57 -10.69
CA ALA A 337 0.30 -16.72 -11.01
C ALA A 337 -0.23 -17.48 -12.26
N VAL A 338 -1.53 -17.71 -12.33
CA VAL A 338 -2.17 -18.31 -13.53
C VAL A 338 -2.00 -17.39 -14.74
N GLY A 339 -2.04 -16.07 -14.57
CA GLY A 339 -1.78 -15.08 -15.64
C GLY A 339 -0.35 -15.14 -16.18
N VAL A 340 0.63 -15.42 -15.31
CA VAL A 340 2.04 -15.60 -15.70
C VAL A 340 2.26 -16.93 -16.43
N LEU A 341 1.62 -18.01 -15.97
CA LEU A 341 1.80 -19.35 -16.52
C LEU A 341 1.11 -19.56 -17.88
N ARG A 342 0.21 -18.68 -18.29
CA ARG A 342 -0.52 -18.80 -19.56
C ARG A 342 0.15 -18.01 -20.67
N PRO A 343 0.20 -18.57 -21.90
CA PRO A 343 0.71 -17.83 -23.05
C PRO A 343 -0.14 -16.59 -23.33
N LEU A 344 0.53 -15.50 -23.73
CA LEU A 344 -0.16 -14.33 -24.25
C LEU A 344 -0.84 -14.67 -25.58
N PRO A 345 -1.98 -14.01 -25.92
CA PRO A 345 -2.50 -14.00 -27.28
C PRO A 345 -1.42 -13.50 -28.26
N ASP A 346 -1.36 -14.06 -29.48
CA ASP A 346 -0.31 -13.81 -30.49
C ASP A 346 -0.02 -12.33 -30.73
N ALA A 347 -1.06 -11.48 -30.76
CA ALA A 347 -0.92 -10.04 -30.95
C ALA A 347 -0.19 -9.37 -29.76
N ALA A 348 -0.49 -9.77 -28.53
CA ALA A 348 0.15 -9.26 -27.32
C ALA A 348 1.58 -9.79 -27.17
N GLN A 349 1.84 -11.01 -27.62
CA GLN A 349 3.17 -11.61 -27.61
C GLN A 349 4.14 -10.88 -28.57
N ARG A 350 3.67 -10.47 -29.75
CA ARG A 350 4.42 -9.65 -30.71
C ARG A 350 4.78 -8.29 -30.12
N THR A 351 3.83 -7.64 -29.47
CA THR A 351 4.05 -6.34 -28.82
C THR A 351 5.08 -6.44 -27.68
N TRP A 352 4.95 -7.46 -26.84
CA TRP A 352 5.89 -7.73 -25.74
C TRP A 352 7.33 -7.96 -26.24
N SER A 353 7.50 -8.80 -27.27
CA SER A 353 8.80 -9.08 -27.88
C SER A 353 9.44 -7.84 -28.53
N ALA A 354 8.63 -6.90 -29.01
CA ALA A 354 9.12 -5.63 -29.58
C ALA A 354 9.60 -4.67 -28.50
N VAL A 355 8.94 -4.62 -27.33
CA VAL A 355 9.38 -3.82 -26.17
C VAL A 355 10.71 -4.35 -25.64
N GLN A 356 10.82 -5.66 -25.40
CA GLN A 356 12.07 -6.26 -24.91
C GLN A 356 13.28 -6.03 -25.84
N ARG A 357 13.06 -5.86 -27.13
CA ARG A 357 14.13 -5.54 -28.09
C ARG A 357 14.60 -4.08 -28.04
N ARG A 358 13.78 -3.17 -27.52
CA ARG A 358 14.13 -1.76 -27.35
C ARG A 358 14.90 -1.47 -26.06
N ASP A 359 14.78 -2.35 -25.07
CA ASP A 359 15.39 -2.20 -23.75
C ASP A 359 16.76 -2.90 -23.65
N ARG A 360 17.21 -3.58 -24.74
CA ARG A 360 18.54 -4.15 -24.92
C ARG A 360 19.42 -3.24 -25.78
#